data_3c59285b27a3f9f0f8e248983e23ade2
#
_entry.id   3c59285b27a3f9f0f8e248983e23ade2
#
_cell.length_a   1.000
_cell.length_b   1.000
_cell.length_c   1.000
_cell.angle_alpha   90.00
_cell.angle_beta   90.00
_cell.angle_gamma   90.00
#
_symmetry.space_group_name_H-M   'P 1'
#
loop_
_entity.id
_entity.type
_entity.pdbx_description
1 polymer ?
#
loop_
_entity_poly.entity_id
_entity_poly.type
_entity_poly.pdbx_seq_one_letter_code
_entity_poly.pdbx_strand_id
1 'polypeptide(L)'
;QKYGEVSNKLLLSHSADSEVAKGKTVAAMSFQLLTKARKRTVFSYLLSRAFSHRSERPTFGIAFDIDGVLLLGNSPVGGSPGALKRLYDADGGGYPEAKRAFELSKLLGINVTPSQGHSPFKQLVKRFENDLIVAVGKGEPAAVMTEYGFRYVLSIDEYASCFENIDPLAPYKKWTTKLAVTQNAKFNESVPRNDVFSKRVQAAFVVSDPVDWSRDIQVLCDILKTGGLPGRNVGPQPHIYFANDDLEYQTKFPSERLGMGAFRIALESIFNRIHPQSLEYTSFGKPHPSVFKNAEILLEKLVASLYDDFYDINHDNTSYFKTLYMIGDNPAVDIKGARQTGHPWFSILTRTGVFKGKENHDKFSADLVVDTVEEAVDYILTKECAS
;
A
#
# COMPACT_ATOMS: atom_id res chain seq x y z
N GLN A 1 36.91 -16.43 -37.79
CA GLN A 1 36.53 -17.08 -39.05
C GLN A 1 35.08 -17.58 -38.99
N LYS A 2 34.27 -16.97 -39.88
CA LYS A 2 33.19 -17.53 -40.75
C LYS A 2 31.96 -18.15 -40.05
N TYR A 3 30.86 -17.45 -40.11
CA TYR A 3 29.68 -17.51 -41.03
C TYR A 3 28.84 -18.78 -40.93
N GLY A 4 27.53 -18.58 -40.82
CA GLY A 4 26.50 -19.55 -41.17
C GLY A 4 25.10 -19.12 -40.73
N GLU A 5 24.47 -18.20 -41.50
CA GLU A 5 23.00 -18.08 -41.59
C GLU A 5 22.39 -19.35 -42.18
N VAL A 6 21.29 -19.81 -41.66
CA VAL A 6 20.32 -20.60 -42.41
C VAL A 6 18.89 -20.18 -42.06
N SER A 7 18.32 -19.52 -43.04
CA SER A 7 16.90 -19.33 -43.23
C SER A 7 16.20 -20.66 -43.49
N ASN A 8 15.01 -20.91 -42.94
CA ASN A 8 14.10 -21.86 -43.53
C ASN A 8 12.64 -21.44 -43.50
N LYS A 9 12.09 -21.46 -44.66
CA LYS A 9 10.73 -21.10 -45.07
C LYS A 9 9.70 -22.15 -44.66
N LEU A 10 8.49 -21.63 -44.48
CA LEU A 10 7.19 -22.31 -44.44
C LEU A 10 7.01 -23.47 -45.40
N LEU A 11 6.23 -24.45 -44.95
CA LEU A 11 5.25 -25.13 -45.77
C LEU A 11 3.96 -25.36 -44.96
N LEU A 12 2.87 -24.86 -45.52
CA LEU A 12 1.50 -24.98 -45.04
C LEU A 12 0.93 -26.35 -45.42
N SER A 13 0.20 -26.99 -44.51
CA SER A 13 -0.81 -27.98 -44.85
C SER A 13 -2.14 -27.59 -44.18
N HIS A 14 -3.16 -27.43 -45.01
CA HIS A 14 -4.54 -27.13 -44.62
C HIS A 14 -5.24 -28.42 -44.18
N SER A 15 -5.91 -28.36 -43.03
CA SER A 15 -7.26 -28.89 -42.76
C SER A 15 -7.43 -29.21 -41.29
N ALA A 16 -7.88 -28.23 -40.51
CA ALA A 16 -8.54 -28.39 -39.18
C ALA A 16 -8.89 -27.02 -38.54
N ASP A 17 -8.94 -25.94 -39.32
CA ASP A 17 -8.88 -24.56 -38.80
C ASP A 17 -10.24 -23.85 -38.65
N SER A 18 -11.40 -24.51 -38.85
CA SER A 18 -12.66 -23.75 -38.85
C SER A 18 -13.31 -23.58 -37.47
N GLU A 19 -13.07 -24.48 -36.52
CA GLU A 19 -13.64 -24.35 -35.17
C GLU A 19 -12.71 -23.58 -34.18
N VAL A 20 -11.40 -23.76 -34.33
CA VAL A 20 -10.42 -23.04 -33.53
C VAL A 20 -10.39 -21.54 -33.86
N ALA A 21 -10.63 -21.22 -35.16
CA ALA A 21 -10.71 -19.82 -35.59
C ALA A 21 -11.93 -19.08 -35.02
N LYS A 22 -13.09 -19.75 -34.89
CA LYS A 22 -14.27 -19.16 -34.20
C LYS A 22 -14.05 -18.90 -32.73
N GLY A 23 -13.40 -19.80 -32.02
CA GLY A 23 -13.04 -19.61 -30.60
C GLY A 23 -12.03 -18.48 -30.39
N LYS A 24 -11.02 -18.37 -31.30
CA LYS A 24 -10.05 -17.26 -31.24
C LYS A 24 -10.67 -15.91 -31.61
N THR A 25 -11.62 -15.87 -32.54
CA THR A 25 -12.31 -14.64 -32.95
C THR A 25 -13.22 -14.13 -31.80
N VAL A 26 -13.92 -15.00 -31.10
CA VAL A 26 -14.74 -14.63 -29.92
C VAL A 26 -13.86 -14.16 -28.76
N ALA A 27 -12.73 -14.82 -28.53
CA ALA A 27 -11.76 -14.37 -27.49
C ALA A 27 -11.12 -13.02 -27.86
N ALA A 28 -10.80 -12.79 -29.16
CA ALA A 28 -10.24 -11.53 -29.62
C ALA A 28 -11.27 -10.39 -29.63
N MET A 29 -12.54 -10.66 -29.95
CA MET A 29 -13.62 -9.68 -29.83
C MET A 29 -13.94 -9.34 -28.38
N SER A 30 -13.94 -10.31 -27.49
CA SER A 30 -14.05 -10.07 -26.03
C SER A 30 -12.90 -9.24 -25.52
N PHE A 31 -11.68 -9.48 -25.99
CA PHE A 31 -10.50 -8.70 -25.63
C PHE A 31 -10.50 -7.28 -26.20
N GLN A 32 -11.02 -7.09 -27.42
CA GLN A 32 -11.17 -5.74 -28.03
C GLN A 32 -12.32 -4.94 -27.41
N LEU A 33 -13.40 -5.58 -26.99
CA LEU A 33 -14.46 -4.95 -26.20
C LEU A 33 -13.96 -4.56 -24.79
N LEU A 34 -13.11 -5.39 -24.18
CA LEU A 34 -12.42 -5.10 -22.95
C LEU A 34 -11.43 -3.91 -23.08
N THR A 35 -10.74 -3.76 -24.22
CA THR A 35 -9.82 -2.63 -24.44
C THR A 35 -10.54 -1.31 -24.77
N LYS A 36 -11.77 -1.32 -25.26
CA LYS A 36 -12.62 -0.12 -25.40
C LYS A 36 -13.39 0.22 -24.13
N ALA A 37 -13.66 -0.75 -23.25
CA ALA A 37 -14.25 -0.57 -21.92
C ALA A 37 -13.19 -0.29 -20.83
N ARG A 38 -12.11 0.40 -21.15
CA ARG A 38 -10.87 0.59 -20.37
C ARG A 38 -10.98 1.23 -19.00
N LYS A 39 -12.13 1.16 -18.33
CA LYS A 39 -12.35 1.60 -16.94
C LYS A 39 -13.26 0.69 -16.11
N ARG A 40 -13.69 -0.49 -16.60
CA ARG A 40 -14.77 -1.26 -15.97
C ARG A 40 -14.47 -2.73 -15.65
N THR A 41 -13.23 -3.25 -15.58
CA THR A 41 -13.22 -4.58 -16.10
C THR A 41 -12.53 -5.66 -15.32
N VAL A 42 -12.27 -5.81 -14.15
CA VAL A 42 -11.87 -7.13 -13.62
C VAL A 42 -12.61 -7.48 -12.34
N PHE A 43 -12.84 -6.50 -11.52
CA PHE A 43 -13.67 -6.68 -10.32
C PHE A 43 -15.10 -7.14 -10.68
N SER A 44 -15.68 -6.62 -11.78
CA SER A 44 -16.99 -7.07 -12.28
C SER A 44 -17.01 -8.54 -12.71
N TYR A 45 -15.91 -9.08 -13.22
CA TYR A 45 -15.89 -10.46 -13.73
C TYR A 45 -15.87 -11.50 -12.59
N LEU A 46 -15.25 -11.21 -11.47
CA LEU A 46 -15.23 -12.10 -10.31
C LEU A 46 -16.50 -11.97 -9.45
N LEU A 47 -16.99 -10.75 -9.25
CA LEU A 47 -18.31 -10.55 -8.65
C LEU A 47 -19.40 -11.15 -9.55
N SER A 48 -19.32 -10.97 -10.89
CA SER A 48 -20.31 -11.52 -11.82
C SER A 48 -20.34 -13.05 -11.84
N ARG A 49 -19.25 -13.75 -11.52
CA ARG A 49 -19.26 -15.23 -11.44
C ARG A 49 -19.75 -15.73 -10.09
N ALA A 50 -19.46 -15.04 -9.00
CA ALA A 50 -20.06 -15.31 -7.69
C ALA A 50 -21.56 -14.91 -7.64
N PHE A 51 -21.96 -13.94 -8.50
CA PHE A 51 -23.33 -13.38 -8.55
C PHE A 51 -24.02 -13.58 -9.91
N SER A 52 -23.53 -14.46 -10.80
CA SER A 52 -24.08 -14.67 -12.16
C SER A 52 -25.53 -15.18 -12.20
N HIS A 53 -26.18 -15.37 -11.08
CA HIS A 53 -27.59 -15.73 -10.96
C HIS A 53 -28.46 -14.73 -10.20
N ARG A 54 -27.90 -13.59 -9.71
CA ARG A 54 -28.72 -12.57 -9.03
C ARG A 54 -28.40 -11.18 -9.55
N SER A 55 -29.43 -10.44 -9.90
CA SER A 55 -29.40 -9.00 -10.19
C SER A 55 -29.22 -8.13 -8.93
N GLU A 56 -28.89 -8.75 -7.81
CA GLU A 56 -28.75 -8.09 -6.50
C GLU A 56 -27.32 -7.63 -6.27
N ARG A 57 -27.19 -6.43 -5.69
CA ARG A 57 -25.90 -5.82 -5.32
C ARG A 57 -25.19 -6.64 -4.24
N PRO A 58 -23.84 -6.68 -4.23
CA PRO A 58 -23.11 -7.39 -3.19
C PRO A 58 -23.37 -6.77 -1.81
N THR A 59 -23.70 -7.60 -0.85
CA THR A 59 -23.98 -7.19 0.53
C THR A 59 -22.76 -7.29 1.44
N PHE A 60 -21.62 -7.77 0.93
CA PHE A 60 -20.38 -7.91 1.66
C PHE A 60 -19.18 -7.37 0.87
N GLY A 61 -18.11 -7.03 1.58
CA GLY A 61 -16.81 -6.64 1.02
C GLY A 61 -15.66 -7.30 1.79
N ILE A 62 -14.47 -7.32 1.20
CA ILE A 62 -13.28 -7.94 1.80
C ILE A 62 -12.09 -7.01 1.69
N ALA A 63 -11.41 -6.80 2.81
CA ALA A 63 -10.12 -6.15 2.90
C ALA A 63 -9.06 -7.15 3.36
N PHE A 64 -7.90 -7.14 2.70
CA PHE A 64 -6.77 -8.00 3.02
C PHE A 64 -5.60 -7.16 3.53
N ASP A 65 -4.91 -7.67 4.54
CA ASP A 65 -3.52 -7.32 4.73
C ASP A 65 -2.65 -8.04 3.68
N ILE A 66 -1.46 -7.53 3.41
CA ILE A 66 -0.59 -8.06 2.35
C ILE A 66 0.54 -8.91 2.95
N ASP A 67 1.36 -8.29 3.82
CA ASP A 67 2.56 -8.91 4.37
C ASP A 67 2.20 -9.85 5.53
N GLY A 68 2.36 -11.15 5.32
CA GLY A 68 1.96 -12.18 6.27
C GLY A 68 0.62 -12.85 5.95
N VAL A 69 -0.19 -12.26 5.08
CA VAL A 69 -1.48 -12.81 4.63
C VAL A 69 -1.42 -13.28 3.17
N LEU A 70 -1.07 -12.39 2.26
CA LEU A 70 -0.97 -12.67 0.83
C LEU A 70 0.45 -13.01 0.41
N LEU A 71 1.42 -12.33 1.00
CA LEU A 71 2.85 -12.46 0.69
C LEU A 71 3.68 -12.65 1.95
N LEU A 72 4.81 -13.37 1.82
CA LEU A 72 5.96 -13.31 2.72
C LEU A 72 7.13 -12.72 1.93
N GLY A 73 7.37 -11.43 2.11
CA GLY A 73 8.24 -10.65 1.23
C GLY A 73 7.71 -10.66 -0.21
N ASN A 74 8.45 -11.25 -1.16
CA ASN A 74 8.03 -11.33 -2.56
C ASN A 74 7.51 -12.73 -2.95
N SER A 75 7.00 -13.51 -2.02
CA SER A 75 6.49 -14.87 -2.31
C SER A 75 5.06 -15.01 -1.81
N PRO A 76 4.13 -15.47 -2.66
CA PRO A 76 2.77 -15.80 -2.25
C PRO A 76 2.76 -16.83 -1.12
N VAL A 77 1.83 -16.69 -0.17
CA VAL A 77 1.68 -17.57 0.99
C VAL A 77 0.22 -18.01 1.17
N GLY A 78 0.00 -19.12 1.86
CA GLY A 78 -1.33 -19.57 2.29
C GLY A 78 -2.34 -19.79 1.17
N GLY A 79 -1.87 -20.20 -0.04
CA GLY A 79 -2.75 -20.37 -1.19
C GLY A 79 -3.26 -19.07 -1.82
N SER A 80 -2.66 -17.91 -1.47
CA SER A 80 -3.14 -16.57 -1.88
C SER A 80 -3.43 -16.40 -3.37
N PRO A 81 -2.63 -16.92 -4.34
CA PRO A 81 -2.99 -16.81 -5.74
C PRO A 81 -4.30 -17.53 -6.10
N GLY A 82 -4.53 -18.70 -5.50
CA GLY A 82 -5.76 -19.47 -5.68
C GLY A 82 -6.96 -18.80 -4.98
N ALA A 83 -6.77 -18.35 -3.76
CA ALA A 83 -7.76 -17.61 -2.99
C ALA A 83 -8.16 -16.31 -3.70
N LEU A 84 -7.20 -15.54 -4.15
CA LEU A 84 -7.43 -14.28 -4.83
C LEU A 84 -7.91 -14.43 -6.27
N LYS A 85 -7.60 -15.52 -6.96
CA LYS A 85 -8.34 -15.86 -8.18
C LYS A 85 -9.84 -15.95 -7.94
N ARG A 86 -10.23 -16.19 -6.71
CA ARG A 86 -11.64 -16.22 -6.27
C ARG A 86 -12.09 -14.88 -5.70
N LEU A 87 -11.17 -14.02 -5.28
CA LEU A 87 -11.45 -12.70 -4.68
C LEU A 87 -10.29 -11.69 -4.92
N TYR A 88 -10.49 -10.43 -4.63
CA TYR A 88 -9.55 -9.31 -4.78
C TYR A 88 -9.65 -8.29 -3.64
N ASP A 89 -8.64 -7.69 -3.03
CA ASP A 89 -7.47 -6.85 -3.12
C ASP A 89 -7.13 -5.97 -1.88
N ALA A 90 -6.17 -5.23 -1.74
CA ALA A 90 -5.05 -4.37 -1.95
C ALA A 90 -4.53 -3.61 -0.72
N ASP A 91 -3.25 -3.29 -0.61
CA ASP A 91 -2.75 -2.16 0.19
C ASP A 91 -1.41 -1.60 -0.33
N GLY A 92 -1.10 -0.32 0.04
CA GLY A 92 -0.03 0.48 -0.53
C GLY A 92 1.31 0.38 0.19
N GLY A 93 2.39 0.15 -0.54
CA GLY A 93 3.77 0.31 -0.10
C GLY A 93 4.43 1.53 -0.76
N GLY A 94 5.66 1.88 -0.42
CA GLY A 94 6.39 3.08 -0.83
C GLY A 94 6.65 3.32 -2.32
N TYR A 95 5.81 2.81 -3.17
CA TYR A 95 5.80 3.01 -4.63
C TYR A 95 4.45 3.59 -5.05
N PRO A 96 4.40 4.30 -6.22
CA PRO A 96 3.15 4.70 -6.85
C PRO A 96 2.17 3.53 -6.97
N GLU A 97 0.88 3.76 -6.75
CA GLU A 97 -0.13 2.70 -6.73
C GLU A 97 -0.12 1.87 -8.02
N ALA A 98 0.10 2.51 -9.18
CA ALA A 98 0.19 1.81 -10.47
C ALA A 98 1.35 0.79 -10.50
N LYS A 99 2.51 1.14 -9.94
CA LYS A 99 3.68 0.25 -9.87
C LYS A 99 3.45 -0.90 -8.90
N ARG A 100 2.88 -0.61 -7.72
CA ARG A 100 2.54 -1.63 -6.72
C ARG A 100 1.47 -2.58 -7.22
N ALA A 101 0.42 -2.07 -7.85
CA ALA A 101 -0.62 -2.88 -8.48
C ALA A 101 -0.04 -3.82 -9.56
N PHE A 102 0.89 -3.33 -10.39
CA PHE A 102 1.58 -4.15 -11.38
C PHE A 102 2.42 -5.27 -10.75
N GLU A 103 3.17 -4.96 -9.69
CA GLU A 103 3.99 -5.95 -8.97
C GLU A 103 3.12 -7.02 -8.30
N LEU A 104 2.06 -6.63 -7.61
CA LEU A 104 1.08 -7.55 -7.02
C LEU A 104 0.40 -8.40 -8.08
N SER A 105 0.01 -7.81 -9.20
CA SER A 105 -0.57 -8.54 -10.33
C SER A 105 0.34 -9.65 -10.82
N LYS A 106 1.63 -9.36 -10.95
CA LYS A 106 2.66 -10.32 -11.38
C LYS A 106 2.88 -11.43 -10.35
N LEU A 107 2.95 -11.08 -9.05
CA LEU A 107 3.24 -12.03 -7.97
C LEU A 107 2.05 -12.97 -7.71
N LEU A 108 0.84 -12.44 -7.77
CA LEU A 108 -0.38 -13.16 -7.42
C LEU A 108 -1.07 -13.80 -8.64
N GLY A 109 -0.61 -13.49 -9.85
CA GLY A 109 -1.18 -14.02 -11.10
C GLY A 109 -2.58 -13.49 -11.41
N ILE A 110 -2.91 -12.31 -10.93
CA ILE A 110 -4.21 -11.65 -11.05
C ILE A 110 -4.01 -10.21 -11.53
N ASN A 111 -5.08 -9.48 -11.88
CA ASN A 111 -4.96 -8.10 -12.32
C ASN A 111 -5.39 -7.13 -11.21
N VAL A 112 -4.46 -6.66 -10.43
CA VAL A 112 -4.65 -5.60 -9.42
C VAL A 112 -4.70 -4.24 -10.11
N THR A 113 -5.62 -3.38 -9.73
CA THR A 113 -5.74 -2.03 -10.28
C THR A 113 -5.32 -0.96 -9.27
N PRO A 114 -4.76 0.18 -9.72
CA PRO A 114 -4.35 1.26 -8.81
C PRO A 114 -5.48 1.85 -7.96
N SER A 115 -6.73 1.73 -8.43
CA SER A 115 -7.92 2.22 -7.69
C SER A 115 -8.24 1.40 -6.44
N GLN A 116 -7.63 0.27 -6.29
CA GLN A 116 -7.79 -0.64 -5.15
C GLN A 116 -6.80 -0.31 -4.01
N GLY A 117 -5.81 0.57 -4.23
CA GLY A 117 -4.93 1.11 -3.20
C GLY A 117 -5.47 2.42 -2.62
N HIS A 118 -5.25 2.63 -1.33
CA HIS A 118 -5.62 3.86 -0.65
C HIS A 118 -4.42 4.46 0.09
N SER A 119 -4.12 5.73 -0.22
CA SER A 119 -3.13 6.47 0.54
C SER A 119 -3.80 7.44 1.51
N PRO A 120 -3.43 7.39 2.80
CA PRO A 120 -3.96 8.33 3.78
C PRO A 120 -3.52 9.77 3.52
N PHE A 121 -2.45 9.99 2.75
CA PHE A 121 -1.88 11.32 2.54
C PHE A 121 -2.60 12.14 1.47
N LYS A 122 -3.36 11.53 0.57
CA LYS A 122 -4.13 12.24 -0.47
C LYS A 122 -5.07 13.30 0.10
N GLN A 123 -5.63 13.08 1.28
CA GLN A 123 -6.48 14.04 1.97
C GLN A 123 -5.75 15.30 2.46
N LEU A 124 -4.43 15.25 2.60
CA LEU A 124 -3.59 16.35 3.07
C LEU A 124 -3.06 17.24 1.94
N VAL A 125 -3.27 16.87 0.67
CA VAL A 125 -2.77 17.62 -0.50
C VAL A 125 -3.23 19.08 -0.44
N LYS A 126 -4.50 19.35 -0.24
CA LYS A 126 -5.03 20.73 -0.17
C LYS A 126 -4.34 21.60 0.89
N ARG A 127 -3.85 20.98 1.96
CA ARG A 127 -3.18 21.69 3.05
C ARG A 127 -1.73 22.05 2.74
N PHE A 128 -1.01 21.17 2.02
CA PHE A 128 0.44 21.29 1.80
C PHE A 128 0.83 21.32 0.32
N GLU A 129 -0.11 21.49 -0.60
CA GLU A 129 0.12 21.44 -2.06
C GLU A 129 1.28 22.33 -2.52
N ASN A 130 1.40 23.51 -1.92
CA ASN A 130 2.39 24.52 -2.30
C ASN A 130 3.52 24.68 -1.27
N ASP A 131 3.60 23.79 -0.29
CA ASP A 131 4.59 23.83 0.77
C ASP A 131 5.77 22.89 0.46
N LEU A 132 6.95 23.24 0.94
CA LEU A 132 8.09 22.33 0.93
C LEU A 132 7.85 21.21 1.94
N ILE A 133 7.83 19.99 1.45
CA ILE A 133 7.68 18.78 2.27
C ILE A 133 8.83 17.80 2.05
N VAL A 134 9.10 16.97 3.06
CA VAL A 134 10.10 15.91 2.99
C VAL A 134 9.39 14.55 3.08
N ALA A 135 9.70 13.66 2.13
CA ALA A 135 9.19 12.30 2.06
C ALA A 135 10.28 11.30 2.46
N VAL A 136 9.94 10.38 3.36
CA VAL A 136 10.86 9.41 3.97
C VAL A 136 10.39 7.99 3.69
N GLY A 137 11.31 7.08 3.39
CA GLY A 137 11.02 5.66 3.26
C GLY A 137 11.78 4.96 2.14
N LYS A 138 11.60 3.64 2.06
CA LYS A 138 12.12 2.79 0.97
C LYS A 138 11.39 3.07 -0.34
N GLY A 139 12.02 2.77 -1.46
CA GLY A 139 11.42 2.93 -2.79
C GLY A 139 11.53 4.36 -3.32
N GLU A 140 10.43 4.94 -3.75
CA GLU A 140 10.36 6.25 -4.40
C GLU A 140 9.40 7.20 -3.65
N PRO A 141 9.64 7.52 -2.35
CA PRO A 141 8.68 8.23 -1.52
C PRO A 141 8.34 9.62 -2.04
N ALA A 142 9.30 10.34 -2.62
CA ALA A 142 9.05 11.65 -3.22
C ALA A 142 8.18 11.55 -4.48
N ALA A 143 8.40 10.55 -5.33
CA ALA A 143 7.56 10.32 -6.51
C ALA A 143 6.11 9.99 -6.13
N VAL A 144 5.91 9.16 -5.10
CA VAL A 144 4.57 8.85 -4.54
C VAL A 144 3.84 10.12 -4.12
N MET A 145 4.50 10.99 -3.35
CA MET A 145 3.88 12.23 -2.87
C MET A 145 3.60 13.21 -4.02
N THR A 146 4.47 13.27 -5.03
CA THR A 146 4.26 14.07 -6.24
C THR A 146 3.06 13.57 -7.03
N GLU A 147 2.89 12.24 -7.19
CA GLU A 147 1.73 11.65 -7.85
C GLU A 147 0.42 11.95 -7.11
N TYR A 148 0.46 12.09 -5.79
CA TYR A 148 -0.71 12.51 -5.00
C TYR A 148 -1.10 13.97 -5.20
N GLY A 149 -0.18 14.80 -5.76
CA GLY A 149 -0.44 16.20 -6.08
C GLY A 149 0.34 17.22 -5.24
N PHE A 150 1.28 16.78 -4.38
CA PHE A 150 2.19 17.69 -3.69
C PHE A 150 3.24 18.22 -4.70
N ARG A 151 3.48 19.52 -4.72
CA ARG A 151 4.32 20.17 -5.76
C ARG A 151 5.78 20.30 -5.40
N TYR A 152 6.11 20.54 -4.12
CA TYR A 152 7.47 20.77 -3.66
C TYR A 152 7.90 19.68 -2.71
N VAL A 153 8.26 18.52 -3.27
CA VAL A 153 8.62 17.31 -2.53
C VAL A 153 10.10 17.00 -2.72
N LEU A 154 10.78 16.75 -1.62
CA LEU A 154 12.12 16.15 -1.62
C LEU A 154 12.07 14.82 -0.86
N SER A 155 12.78 13.81 -1.33
CA SER A 155 13.11 12.68 -0.48
C SER A 155 14.07 13.14 0.63
N ILE A 156 14.11 12.40 1.73
CA ILE A 156 15.05 12.70 2.82
C ILE A 156 16.51 12.60 2.35
N ASP A 157 16.80 11.75 1.36
CA ASP A 157 18.10 11.63 0.70
C ASP A 157 18.47 12.91 -0.05
N GLU A 158 17.57 13.41 -0.87
CA GLU A 158 17.75 14.66 -1.61
C GLU A 158 17.90 15.84 -0.66
N TYR A 159 17.04 15.92 0.37
CA TYR A 159 17.10 16.96 1.38
C TYR A 159 18.43 16.95 2.14
N ALA A 160 18.85 15.79 2.63
CA ALA A 160 20.11 15.64 3.35
C ALA A 160 21.32 15.99 2.46
N SER A 161 21.28 15.68 1.18
CA SER A 161 22.37 15.99 0.23
C SER A 161 22.62 17.49 0.04
N CYS A 162 21.67 18.35 0.42
CA CYS A 162 21.83 19.80 0.35
C CYS A 162 22.67 20.36 1.50
N PHE A 163 22.82 19.65 2.61
CA PHE A 163 23.51 20.14 3.81
C PHE A 163 24.82 19.38 4.04
N GLU A 164 25.92 20.07 4.00
CA GLU A 164 27.22 19.48 4.31
C GLU A 164 27.27 18.96 5.74
N ASN A 165 27.78 17.75 5.93
CA ASN A 165 27.95 17.09 7.23
C ASN A 165 26.66 16.88 8.06
N ILE A 166 25.47 16.98 7.48
CA ILE A 166 24.21 16.68 8.17
C ILE A 166 24.14 15.21 8.64
N ASP A 167 24.77 14.30 7.90
CA ASP A 167 25.00 12.91 8.30
C ASP A 167 26.50 12.67 8.57
N PRO A 168 26.96 12.79 9.82
CA PRO A 168 28.36 12.60 10.16
C PRO A 168 28.85 11.15 9.96
N LEU A 169 27.94 10.19 9.79
CA LEU A 169 28.25 8.78 9.57
C LEU A 169 28.32 8.40 8.08
N ALA A 170 27.93 9.31 7.17
CA ALA A 170 27.94 9.06 5.73
C ALA A 170 29.25 8.49 5.19
N PRO A 171 30.46 8.94 5.60
CA PRO A 171 31.72 8.39 5.13
C PRO A 171 31.92 6.89 5.43
N TYR A 172 31.22 6.38 6.46
CA TYR A 172 31.32 4.99 6.89
C TYR A 172 30.26 4.06 6.26
N LYS A 173 29.23 4.63 5.62
CA LYS A 173 28.10 3.91 5.02
C LYS A 173 28.38 3.53 3.56
N LYS A 174 29.43 2.74 3.32
CA LYS A 174 29.87 2.35 1.96
C LYS A 174 28.80 1.66 1.12
N TRP A 175 27.84 1.00 1.73
CA TRP A 175 26.73 0.33 1.05
C TRP A 175 25.61 1.28 0.60
N THR A 176 25.30 2.31 1.37
CA THR A 176 24.28 3.32 1.01
C THR A 176 24.77 4.23 -0.09
N THR A 177 26.04 4.60 -0.09
CA THR A 177 26.65 5.45 -1.12
C THR A 177 26.69 4.78 -2.49
N LYS A 178 26.86 3.44 -2.57
CA LYS A 178 26.85 2.73 -3.85
C LYS A 178 25.46 2.71 -4.50
N LEU A 179 24.38 2.62 -3.72
CA LEU A 179 23.01 2.66 -4.22
C LEU A 179 22.61 4.06 -4.67
N ALA A 180 23.04 5.10 -3.97
CA ALA A 180 22.78 6.48 -4.34
C ALA A 180 23.56 6.93 -5.61
N VAL A 181 24.76 6.39 -5.82
CA VAL A 181 25.60 6.72 -7.00
C VAL A 181 25.18 5.93 -8.25
N THR A 182 24.63 4.71 -8.10
CA THR A 182 24.15 3.92 -9.25
C THR A 182 22.74 4.29 -9.71
N GLN A 183 21.93 4.84 -8.86
CA GLN A 183 20.75 5.57 -9.26
C GLN A 183 21.22 7.02 -9.42
N ASN A 184 21.38 7.47 -10.67
CA ASN A 184 21.44 8.89 -10.98
C ASN A 184 20.19 9.53 -10.37
N ALA A 185 20.25 9.85 -9.09
CA ALA A 185 19.24 10.62 -8.40
C ALA A 185 19.25 11.98 -9.08
N LYS A 186 18.44 12.13 -10.12
CA LYS A 186 18.12 13.44 -10.66
C LYS A 186 17.48 14.15 -9.49
N PHE A 187 18.24 15.08 -8.90
CA PHE A 187 17.70 16.04 -7.94
C PHE A 187 16.40 16.56 -8.53
N ASN A 188 15.32 16.50 -7.77
CA ASN A 188 14.02 16.90 -8.27
C ASN A 188 14.08 18.37 -8.70
N GLU A 189 14.17 18.61 -10.01
CA GLU A 189 14.32 19.94 -10.59
C GLU A 189 13.15 20.87 -10.24
N SER A 190 12.04 20.32 -9.71
CA SER A 190 10.89 21.10 -9.26
C SER A 190 11.16 21.91 -7.99
N VAL A 191 12.22 21.58 -7.23
CA VAL A 191 12.62 22.33 -6.02
C VAL A 191 14.01 22.94 -6.24
N PRO A 192 14.13 24.26 -6.48
CA PRO A 192 15.43 24.92 -6.59
C PRO A 192 16.24 24.76 -5.31
N ARG A 193 17.54 24.45 -5.42
CA ARG A 193 18.43 24.27 -4.24
C ARG A 193 18.41 25.48 -3.30
N ASN A 194 18.33 26.68 -3.84
CA ASN A 194 18.25 27.91 -3.02
C ASN A 194 16.98 27.94 -2.14
N ASP A 195 15.90 27.34 -2.60
CA ASP A 195 14.65 27.24 -1.82
C ASP A 195 14.82 26.34 -0.61
N VAL A 196 15.62 25.28 -0.69
CA VAL A 196 15.88 24.36 0.42
C VAL A 196 16.56 25.05 1.60
N PHE A 197 17.43 26.04 1.33
CA PHE A 197 18.12 26.83 2.37
C PHE A 197 17.31 28.01 2.90
N SER A 198 16.24 28.39 2.23
CA SER A 198 15.43 29.56 2.56
C SER A 198 14.01 29.25 3.00
N LYS A 199 13.41 28.20 2.43
CA LYS A 199 12.05 27.77 2.77
C LYS A 199 12.06 26.75 3.90
N ARG A 200 11.10 26.90 4.81
CA ARG A 200 10.90 25.93 5.90
C ARG A 200 10.17 24.70 5.37
N VAL A 201 10.62 23.53 5.78
CA VAL A 201 9.84 22.30 5.64
C VAL A 201 8.60 22.43 6.51
N GLN A 202 7.43 22.36 5.92
CA GLN A 202 6.14 22.47 6.62
C GLN A 202 5.63 21.13 7.14
N ALA A 203 5.98 20.05 6.45
CA ALA A 203 5.64 18.72 6.88
C ALA A 203 6.67 17.67 6.44
N ALA A 204 6.83 16.61 7.25
CA ALA A 204 7.51 15.39 6.91
C ALA A 204 6.50 14.24 6.81
N PHE A 205 6.66 13.39 5.79
CA PHE A 205 5.78 12.25 5.53
C PHE A 205 6.60 10.98 5.48
N VAL A 206 6.42 10.09 6.45
CA VAL A 206 7.01 8.75 6.44
C VAL A 206 6.06 7.85 5.66
N VAL A 207 6.38 7.64 4.37
CA VAL A 207 5.53 7.01 3.36
C VAL A 207 5.63 5.49 3.41
N SER A 208 6.83 4.98 3.71
CA SER A 208 7.15 3.56 3.88
C SER A 208 8.29 3.39 4.86
N ASP A 209 8.70 2.14 5.16
CA ASP A 209 9.75 1.87 6.14
C ASP A 209 11.04 2.63 5.79
N PRO A 210 11.58 3.46 6.70
CA PRO A 210 12.85 4.14 6.49
C PRO A 210 14.02 3.16 6.36
N VAL A 211 14.97 3.47 5.51
CA VAL A 211 16.11 2.57 5.20
C VAL A 211 17.31 2.84 6.09
N ASP A 212 17.68 4.11 6.26
CA ASP A 212 18.82 4.54 7.07
C ASP A 212 18.35 5.25 8.33
N TRP A 213 17.94 4.47 9.32
CA TRP A 213 17.38 5.00 10.57
C TRP A 213 18.28 6.01 11.26
N SER A 214 19.59 5.82 11.24
CA SER A 214 20.51 6.73 11.93
C SER A 214 20.50 8.13 11.32
N ARG A 215 20.57 8.21 9.97
CA ARG A 215 20.50 9.47 9.25
C ARG A 215 19.08 10.06 9.30
N ASP A 216 18.09 9.24 9.03
CA ASP A 216 16.71 9.70 8.91
C ASP A 216 16.19 10.26 10.24
N ILE A 217 16.53 9.63 11.37
CA ILE A 217 16.22 10.17 12.70
C ILE A 217 16.97 11.48 12.95
N GLN A 218 18.26 11.56 12.61
CA GLN A 218 19.06 12.78 12.80
C GLN A 218 18.45 13.94 12.01
N VAL A 219 18.22 13.74 10.70
CA VAL A 219 17.69 14.78 9.81
C VAL A 219 16.27 15.19 10.22
N LEU A 220 15.42 14.25 10.58
CA LEU A 220 14.07 14.55 11.08
C LEU A 220 14.11 15.33 12.40
N CYS A 221 14.97 14.95 13.34
CA CYS A 221 15.15 15.72 14.57
C CYS A 221 15.60 17.15 14.28
N ASP A 222 16.51 17.35 13.32
CA ASP A 222 16.97 18.69 12.93
C ASP A 222 15.85 19.52 12.29
N ILE A 223 15.05 18.94 11.41
CA ILE A 223 13.86 19.60 10.82
C ILE A 223 12.85 19.97 11.93
N LEU A 224 12.49 19.00 12.76
CA LEU A 224 11.40 19.15 13.73
C LEU A 224 11.72 20.15 14.85
N LYS A 225 12.95 20.16 15.37
CA LYS A 225 13.35 21.08 16.45
C LYS A 225 13.59 22.52 15.99
N THR A 226 13.88 22.73 14.70
CA THR A 226 14.25 24.06 14.16
C THR A 226 13.10 24.77 13.44
N GLY A 227 11.90 24.20 13.48
CA GLY A 227 10.77 24.73 12.72
C GLY A 227 10.93 24.57 11.21
N GLY A 228 11.56 23.47 10.76
CA GLY A 228 11.67 23.13 9.35
C GLY A 228 12.89 23.68 8.61
N LEU A 229 13.85 24.29 9.30
CA LEU A 229 15.05 24.81 8.65
C LEU A 229 16.30 24.52 9.50
N PRO A 230 16.97 23.39 9.28
CA PRO A 230 18.17 22.99 10.00
C PRO A 230 19.24 24.08 10.07
N GLY A 231 19.97 24.15 11.20
CA GLY A 231 21.00 25.19 11.41
C GLY A 231 20.45 26.56 11.78
N ARG A 232 19.14 26.74 11.88
CA ARG A 232 18.48 27.96 12.39
C ARG A 232 18.03 27.80 13.85
N ASN A 233 17.60 28.91 14.43
CA ASN A 233 17.07 28.90 15.80
C ASN A 233 15.79 28.07 15.91
N VAL A 234 15.46 27.63 17.13
CA VAL A 234 14.25 26.90 17.47
C VAL A 234 13.00 27.57 16.88
N GLY A 235 12.11 26.77 16.30
CA GLY A 235 10.84 27.19 15.74
C GLY A 235 9.73 26.19 16.09
N PRO A 236 8.46 26.49 15.74
CA PRO A 236 7.37 25.57 15.96
C PRO A 236 7.61 24.27 15.17
N GLN A 237 7.32 23.14 15.79
CA GLN A 237 7.51 21.84 15.17
C GLN A 237 6.69 21.72 13.89
N PRO A 238 7.31 21.40 12.73
CA PRO A 238 6.59 21.01 11.53
C PRO A 238 5.75 19.76 11.76
N HIS A 239 4.70 19.58 10.96
CA HIS A 239 3.92 18.36 11.04
C HIS A 239 4.74 17.14 10.63
N ILE A 240 4.53 16.01 11.33
CA ILE A 240 5.06 14.72 10.90
C ILE A 240 3.95 13.69 10.85
N TYR A 241 3.89 12.96 9.74
CA TYR A 241 2.85 12.00 9.42
C TYR A 241 3.46 10.65 9.10
N PHE A 242 2.87 9.58 9.65
CA PHE A 242 3.25 8.19 9.38
C PHE A 242 2.13 7.48 8.63
N ALA A 243 2.46 6.76 7.54
CA ALA A 243 1.49 6.02 6.74
C ALA A 243 0.89 4.83 7.50
N ASN A 244 1.69 4.19 8.36
CA ASN A 244 1.25 3.12 9.25
C ASN A 244 1.98 3.19 10.61
N ASP A 245 1.60 2.32 11.54
CA ASP A 245 2.21 2.23 12.88
C ASP A 245 2.57 0.78 13.25
N ASP A 246 2.78 -0.07 12.26
CA ASP A 246 3.13 -1.47 12.47
C ASP A 246 4.50 -1.55 13.16
N LEU A 247 4.52 -2.12 14.36
CA LEU A 247 5.76 -2.31 15.12
C LEU A 247 6.65 -3.34 14.44
N GLU A 248 6.03 -4.44 14.01
CA GLU A 248 6.68 -5.59 13.41
C GLU A 248 5.83 -6.14 12.26
N TYR A 249 6.51 -6.74 11.29
CA TYR A 249 5.87 -7.43 10.17
C TYR A 249 6.64 -8.69 9.77
N GLN A 250 5.95 -9.65 9.16
CA GLN A 250 6.54 -10.92 8.77
C GLN A 250 7.10 -10.88 7.35
N THR A 251 8.32 -11.39 7.18
CA THR A 251 8.96 -11.62 5.88
C THR A 251 9.45 -13.07 5.76
N LYS A 252 10.33 -13.34 4.81
CA LYS A 252 10.96 -14.67 4.64
C LYS A 252 11.90 -15.06 5.79
N PHE A 253 12.35 -14.11 6.59
CA PHE A 253 13.18 -14.42 7.76
C PHE A 253 12.29 -15.02 8.87
N PRO A 254 12.76 -16.03 9.62
CA PRO A 254 11.92 -16.74 10.59
C PRO A 254 11.34 -15.86 11.71
N SER A 255 12.05 -14.81 12.13
CA SER A 255 11.55 -13.84 13.11
C SER A 255 11.00 -12.60 12.40
N GLU A 256 10.11 -11.89 13.06
CA GLU A 256 9.52 -10.64 12.62
C GLU A 256 10.59 -9.56 12.41
N ARG A 257 10.33 -8.64 11.50
CA ARG A 257 11.17 -7.48 11.21
C ARG A 257 10.53 -6.22 11.72
N LEU A 258 11.35 -5.29 12.22
CA LEU A 258 10.90 -4.00 12.71
C LEU A 258 10.32 -3.16 11.57
N GLY A 259 9.11 -2.65 11.77
CA GLY A 259 8.39 -1.81 10.84
C GLY A 259 8.47 -0.32 11.15
N MET A 260 7.60 0.45 10.49
CA MET A 260 7.53 1.91 10.63
C MET A 260 7.19 2.34 12.06
N GLY A 261 6.36 1.59 12.78
CA GLY A 261 6.03 1.86 14.18
C GLY A 261 7.25 1.79 15.09
N ALA A 262 8.17 0.85 14.85
CA ALA A 262 9.43 0.78 15.58
C ALA A 262 10.32 2.00 15.29
N PHE A 263 10.39 2.45 14.02
CA PHE A 263 11.10 3.67 13.66
C PHE A 263 10.49 4.90 14.36
N ARG A 264 9.15 5.03 14.36
CA ARG A 264 8.46 6.12 15.07
C ARG A 264 8.80 6.13 16.55
N ILE A 265 8.77 4.98 17.22
CA ILE A 265 9.12 4.86 18.65
C ILE A 265 10.56 5.31 18.89
N ALA A 266 11.50 4.91 18.03
CA ALA A 266 12.90 5.32 18.11
C ALA A 266 13.05 6.83 17.95
N LEU A 267 12.43 7.42 16.92
CA LEU A 267 12.42 8.86 16.67
C LEU A 267 11.81 9.63 17.85
N GLU A 268 10.64 9.22 18.33
CA GLU A 268 9.93 9.84 19.46
C GLU A 268 10.77 9.78 20.73
N SER A 269 11.35 8.61 21.05
CA SER A 269 12.18 8.42 22.23
C SER A 269 13.43 9.30 22.21
N ILE A 270 14.06 9.48 21.05
CA ILE A 270 15.25 10.32 20.89
C ILE A 270 14.83 11.79 20.92
N PHE A 271 13.83 12.19 20.15
CA PHE A 271 13.36 13.58 20.08
C PHE A 271 12.96 14.10 21.45
N ASN A 272 12.19 13.32 22.24
CA ASN A 272 11.72 13.70 23.57
C ASN A 272 12.85 13.81 24.61
N ARG A 273 14.06 13.33 24.31
CA ARG A 273 15.26 13.51 25.14
C ARG A 273 16.06 14.76 24.82
N ILE A 274 15.98 15.23 23.57
CA ILE A 274 16.80 16.34 23.07
C ILE A 274 15.98 17.62 22.88
N HIS A 275 14.64 17.54 23.02
CA HIS A 275 13.73 18.68 22.87
C HIS A 275 12.84 18.80 24.11
N PRO A 276 12.54 20.05 24.59
CA PRO A 276 11.75 20.25 25.80
C PRO A 276 10.27 19.87 25.64
N GLN A 277 9.74 19.87 24.41
CA GLN A 277 8.37 19.47 24.11
C GLN A 277 8.37 18.08 23.51
N SER A 278 7.37 17.27 23.86
CA SER A 278 7.19 15.94 23.28
C SER A 278 6.91 16.03 21.77
N LEU A 279 7.33 15.01 21.03
CA LEU A 279 7.05 14.88 19.60
C LEU A 279 5.54 14.80 19.37
N GLU A 280 5.02 15.73 18.59
CA GLU A 280 3.66 15.68 18.07
C GLU A 280 3.66 15.05 16.68
N TYR A 281 2.87 14.00 16.48
CA TYR A 281 2.77 13.30 15.21
C TYR A 281 1.36 12.81 14.93
N THR A 282 1.08 12.45 13.67
CA THR A 282 -0.15 11.76 13.29
C THR A 282 0.19 10.47 12.57
N SER A 283 -0.34 9.35 13.06
CA SER A 283 -0.27 8.07 12.38
C SER A 283 -1.61 7.71 11.77
N PHE A 284 -1.59 7.27 10.50
CA PHE A 284 -2.79 6.96 9.72
C PHE A 284 -3.03 5.46 9.56
N GLY A 285 -2.08 4.62 9.96
CA GLY A 285 -2.16 3.18 9.77
C GLY A 285 -3.16 2.50 10.68
N LYS A 286 -3.43 1.24 10.38
CA LYS A 286 -4.09 0.30 11.30
C LYS A 286 -3.33 0.30 12.64
N PRO A 287 -3.95 0.22 13.80
CA PRO A 287 -5.36 -0.09 14.02
C PRO A 287 -6.32 1.12 14.07
N HIS A 288 -5.92 2.29 13.54
CA HIS A 288 -6.75 3.49 13.65
C HIS A 288 -8.08 3.31 12.88
N PRO A 289 -9.25 3.57 13.50
CA PRO A 289 -10.56 3.34 12.87
C PRO A 289 -10.78 4.04 11.53
N SER A 290 -10.10 5.18 11.30
CA SER A 290 -10.23 5.90 10.02
C SER A 290 -9.79 5.08 8.81
N VAL A 291 -8.86 4.14 8.97
CA VAL A 291 -8.42 3.24 7.89
C VAL A 291 -9.58 2.36 7.42
N PHE A 292 -10.30 1.80 8.37
CA PHE A 292 -11.45 0.93 8.12
C PHE A 292 -12.62 1.71 7.53
N LYS A 293 -12.89 2.92 8.03
CA LYS A 293 -13.89 3.82 7.44
C LYS A 293 -13.55 4.24 6.01
N ASN A 294 -12.29 4.52 5.73
CA ASN A 294 -11.83 4.82 4.37
C ASN A 294 -11.98 3.59 3.45
N ALA A 295 -11.71 2.38 3.95
CA ALA A 295 -11.94 1.14 3.21
C ALA A 295 -13.42 0.91 2.90
N GLU A 296 -14.34 1.18 3.82
CA GLU A 296 -15.79 1.18 3.58
C GLU A 296 -16.15 2.09 2.39
N ILE A 297 -15.76 3.37 2.47
CA ILE A 297 -16.02 4.36 1.41
C ILE A 297 -15.43 3.94 0.06
N LEU A 298 -14.24 3.33 0.06
CA LEU A 298 -13.62 2.84 -1.15
C LEU A 298 -14.40 1.68 -1.77
N LEU A 299 -14.78 0.71 -0.95
CA LEU A 299 -15.57 -0.45 -1.39
C LEU A 299 -16.94 -0.01 -1.91
N GLU A 300 -17.62 0.93 -1.25
CA GLU A 300 -18.88 1.52 -1.72
C GLU A 300 -18.73 2.19 -3.08
N LYS A 301 -17.67 2.99 -3.27
CA LYS A 301 -17.36 3.61 -4.57
C LYS A 301 -17.07 2.60 -5.66
N LEU A 302 -16.40 1.52 -5.33
CA LEU A 302 -16.14 0.43 -6.29
C LEU A 302 -17.44 -0.23 -6.72
N VAL A 303 -18.33 -0.56 -5.79
CA VAL A 303 -19.65 -1.11 -6.11
C VAL A 303 -20.46 -0.13 -6.96
N ALA A 304 -20.58 1.13 -6.56
CA ALA A 304 -21.29 2.15 -7.33
C ALA A 304 -20.77 2.27 -8.77
N SER A 305 -19.45 2.19 -8.96
CA SER A 305 -18.83 2.25 -10.29
C SER A 305 -19.14 1.04 -11.19
N LEU A 306 -19.49 -0.10 -10.59
CA LEU A 306 -19.81 -1.34 -11.30
C LEU A 306 -21.27 -1.39 -11.77
N TYR A 307 -22.17 -0.77 -11.03
CA TYR A 307 -23.62 -0.87 -11.25
C TYR A 307 -24.22 0.36 -11.96
N ASP A 308 -23.38 1.30 -12.46
CA ASP A 308 -23.80 2.54 -13.17
C ASP A 308 -24.78 3.45 -12.37
N ASP A 309 -24.84 3.30 -11.07
CA ASP A 309 -25.72 4.06 -10.23
C ASP A 309 -25.08 5.37 -9.77
N PHE A 310 -25.76 6.49 -10.06
CA PHE A 310 -25.55 7.75 -9.34
C PHE A 310 -26.09 7.58 -7.91
N TYR A 311 -25.29 6.96 -7.06
CA TYR A 311 -25.62 6.85 -5.65
C TYR A 311 -25.31 8.20 -4.99
N ASP A 312 -26.35 8.87 -4.52
CA ASP A 312 -26.21 10.06 -3.67
C ASP A 312 -25.70 9.58 -2.30
N ILE A 313 -24.40 9.79 -2.06
CA ILE A 313 -23.69 9.36 -0.84
C ILE A 313 -24.21 10.10 0.42
N ASN A 314 -25.23 10.92 0.29
CA ASN A 314 -25.67 11.88 1.31
C ASN A 314 -26.81 11.42 2.21
N HIS A 315 -27.29 10.18 2.14
CA HIS A 315 -28.44 9.78 2.97
C HIS A 315 -28.21 8.49 3.77
N ASP A 316 -28.31 8.67 5.08
CA ASP A 316 -28.35 7.74 6.20
C ASP A 316 -27.03 7.10 6.64
N ASN A 317 -26.80 7.18 7.97
CA ASN A 317 -25.69 6.57 8.73
C ASN A 317 -25.69 5.01 8.72
N THR A 318 -26.34 4.37 7.76
CA THR A 318 -26.34 2.92 7.62
C THR A 318 -25.30 2.49 6.61
N SER A 319 -24.38 1.62 7.02
CA SER A 319 -23.40 1.01 6.12
C SER A 319 -24.12 0.31 4.96
N TYR A 320 -23.61 0.54 3.75
CA TYR A 320 -24.08 -0.16 2.55
C TYR A 320 -23.90 -1.70 2.67
N PHE A 321 -22.81 -2.12 3.31
CA PHE A 321 -22.48 -3.54 3.46
C PHE A 321 -23.08 -4.13 4.74
N LYS A 322 -23.68 -5.32 4.60
CA LYS A 322 -24.11 -6.13 5.73
C LYS A 322 -22.91 -6.68 6.52
N THR A 323 -21.85 -7.05 5.81
CA THR A 323 -20.60 -7.57 6.40
C THR A 323 -19.40 -7.08 5.61
N LEU A 324 -18.40 -6.56 6.31
CA LEU A 324 -17.07 -6.30 5.78
C LEU A 324 -16.06 -7.21 6.48
N TYR A 325 -15.31 -7.97 5.70
CA TYR A 325 -14.30 -8.88 6.23
C TYR A 325 -12.93 -8.22 6.23
N MET A 326 -12.25 -8.20 7.37
CA MET A 326 -10.84 -7.89 7.48
C MET A 326 -10.06 -9.18 7.65
N ILE A 327 -9.21 -9.54 6.70
CA ILE A 327 -8.31 -10.69 6.81
C ILE A 327 -6.91 -10.16 7.09
N GLY A 328 -6.38 -10.48 8.27
CA GLY A 328 -5.07 -10.01 8.74
C GLY A 328 -4.32 -11.08 9.53
N ASP A 329 -3.03 -10.86 9.74
CA ASP A 329 -2.15 -11.75 10.47
C ASP A 329 -1.67 -11.15 11.81
N ASN A 330 -1.91 -9.84 12.02
CA ASN A 330 -1.46 -9.12 13.20
C ASN A 330 -2.63 -8.76 14.13
N PRO A 331 -2.77 -9.44 15.29
CA PRO A 331 -3.86 -9.18 16.24
C PRO A 331 -3.91 -7.74 16.74
N ALA A 332 -2.74 -7.12 17.00
CA ALA A 332 -2.64 -5.76 17.56
C ALA A 332 -2.96 -4.67 16.55
N VAL A 333 -2.99 -4.98 15.28
CA VAL A 333 -3.13 -4.06 14.16
C VAL A 333 -4.45 -4.31 13.43
N ASP A 334 -4.59 -5.46 12.77
CA ASP A 334 -5.72 -5.81 11.92
C ASP A 334 -6.99 -6.07 12.72
N ILE A 335 -6.87 -7.00 13.68
CA ILE A 335 -8.02 -7.45 14.47
C ILE A 335 -8.50 -6.37 15.43
N LYS A 336 -7.55 -5.74 16.14
CA LYS A 336 -7.87 -4.62 17.02
C LYS A 336 -8.57 -3.49 16.26
N GLY A 337 -8.08 -3.13 15.07
CA GLY A 337 -8.64 -2.05 14.27
C GLY A 337 -10.04 -2.35 13.76
N ALA A 338 -10.25 -3.54 13.19
CA ALA A 338 -11.57 -3.99 12.75
C ALA A 338 -12.59 -3.99 13.92
N ARG A 339 -12.21 -4.53 15.06
CA ARG A 339 -13.07 -4.60 16.25
C ARG A 339 -13.36 -3.23 16.87
N GLN A 340 -12.39 -2.32 16.87
CA GLN A 340 -12.60 -0.94 17.35
C GLN A 340 -13.54 -0.14 16.45
N THR A 341 -13.51 -0.40 15.15
CA THR A 341 -14.43 0.21 14.20
C THR A 341 -15.84 -0.37 14.36
N GLY A 342 -15.95 -1.65 14.74
CA GLY A 342 -17.21 -2.34 14.98
C GLY A 342 -17.94 -2.71 13.71
N HIS A 343 -19.27 -2.90 13.81
CA HIS A 343 -20.12 -3.26 12.66
C HIS A 343 -19.94 -2.26 11.50
N PRO A 344 -19.84 -2.71 10.24
CA PRO A 344 -20.09 -4.10 9.75
C PRO A 344 -18.83 -4.99 9.67
N TRP A 345 -17.73 -4.64 10.33
CA TRP A 345 -16.47 -5.38 10.24
C TRP A 345 -16.52 -6.72 10.99
N PHE A 346 -16.10 -7.78 10.29
CA PHE A 346 -15.86 -9.12 10.79
C PHE A 346 -14.39 -9.46 10.60
N SER A 347 -13.69 -9.77 11.67
CA SER A 347 -12.23 -9.95 11.69
C SER A 347 -11.85 -11.44 11.54
N ILE A 348 -10.97 -11.73 10.58
CA ILE A 348 -10.41 -13.07 10.36
C ILE A 348 -8.89 -13.00 10.56
N LEU A 349 -8.37 -13.80 11.50
CA LEU A 349 -6.95 -13.86 11.84
C LEU A 349 -6.32 -15.09 11.20
N THR A 350 -5.26 -14.88 10.39
CA THR A 350 -4.49 -15.97 9.78
C THR A 350 -3.22 -16.28 10.57
N ARG A 351 -2.75 -17.55 10.47
CA ARG A 351 -1.50 -18.00 11.12
C ARG A 351 -0.27 -17.93 10.20
N THR A 352 -0.40 -17.27 9.08
CA THR A 352 0.68 -17.22 8.06
C THR A 352 1.72 -16.12 8.32
N GLY A 353 1.40 -15.11 9.12
CA GLY A 353 2.26 -13.96 9.39
C GLY A 353 2.75 -13.84 10.82
N VAL A 354 2.48 -12.72 11.49
CA VAL A 354 2.91 -12.42 12.88
C VAL A 354 2.26 -13.38 13.87
N PHE A 355 0.97 -13.67 13.73
CA PHE A 355 0.28 -14.59 14.62
C PHE A 355 0.62 -16.05 14.33
N LYS A 356 1.03 -16.79 15.38
CA LYS A 356 1.39 -18.23 15.33
C LYS A 356 0.65 -19.06 16.37
N GLY A 357 -0.26 -18.44 17.13
CA GLY A 357 -0.99 -19.12 18.20
C GLY A 357 -1.92 -20.22 17.70
N LYS A 358 -2.11 -21.29 18.49
CA LYS A 358 -3.08 -22.36 18.19
C LYS A 358 -4.51 -21.89 18.43
N GLU A 359 -4.72 -21.24 19.57
CA GLU A 359 -5.98 -20.64 19.99
C GLU A 359 -6.09 -19.20 19.48
N ASN A 360 -7.23 -18.55 19.71
CA ASN A 360 -7.40 -17.15 19.39
C ASN A 360 -6.50 -16.26 20.27
N HIS A 361 -6.24 -15.04 19.85
CA HIS A 361 -5.37 -14.14 20.60
C HIS A 361 -6.11 -13.57 21.84
N ASP A 362 -5.54 -13.74 23.03
CA ASP A 362 -6.20 -13.41 24.30
C ASP A 362 -6.69 -11.97 24.42
N LYS A 363 -5.84 -11.01 24.02
CA LYS A 363 -6.12 -9.57 24.15
C LYS A 363 -6.90 -9.01 22.97
N PHE A 364 -6.64 -9.50 21.76
CA PHE A 364 -7.25 -9.04 20.51
C PHE A 364 -7.86 -10.22 19.77
N SER A 365 -8.91 -10.76 20.34
CA SER A 365 -9.60 -11.94 19.82
C SER A 365 -10.30 -11.62 18.51
N ALA A 366 -10.04 -12.38 17.46
CA ALA A 366 -10.72 -12.29 16.18
C ALA A 366 -12.09 -13.00 16.22
N ASP A 367 -12.97 -12.67 15.28
CA ASP A 367 -14.25 -13.35 15.12
C ASP A 367 -14.05 -14.77 14.54
N LEU A 368 -12.99 -14.97 13.75
CA LEU A 368 -12.58 -16.28 13.22
C LEU A 368 -11.05 -16.36 13.16
N VAL A 369 -10.51 -17.53 13.46
CA VAL A 369 -9.08 -17.84 13.28
C VAL A 369 -8.94 -18.99 12.30
N VAL A 370 -8.06 -18.83 11.30
CA VAL A 370 -7.82 -19.83 10.24
C VAL A 370 -6.31 -20.00 10.03
N ASP A 371 -5.92 -21.10 9.38
CA ASP A 371 -4.50 -21.33 9.11
C ASP A 371 -4.00 -20.51 7.94
N THR A 372 -4.84 -20.26 6.93
CA THR A 372 -4.45 -19.62 5.68
C THR A 372 -5.50 -18.63 5.16
N VAL A 373 -5.10 -17.76 4.26
CA VAL A 373 -6.02 -16.88 3.53
C VAL A 373 -6.99 -17.67 2.65
N GLU A 374 -6.59 -18.83 2.17
CA GLU A 374 -7.45 -19.72 1.37
C GLU A 374 -8.65 -20.22 2.18
N GLU A 375 -8.42 -20.66 3.41
CA GLU A 375 -9.48 -21.05 4.35
C GLU A 375 -10.41 -19.88 4.71
N ALA A 376 -9.84 -18.67 4.88
CA ALA A 376 -10.65 -17.48 5.11
C ALA A 376 -11.61 -17.20 3.95
N VAL A 377 -11.11 -17.30 2.72
CA VAL A 377 -11.92 -17.11 1.51
C VAL A 377 -12.99 -18.19 1.37
N ASP A 378 -12.65 -19.45 1.63
CA ASP A 378 -13.63 -20.56 1.57
C ASP A 378 -14.75 -20.38 2.60
N TYR A 379 -14.41 -19.95 3.82
CA TYR A 379 -15.41 -19.60 4.83
C TYR A 379 -16.36 -18.50 4.35
N ILE A 380 -15.80 -17.38 3.81
CA ILE A 380 -16.60 -16.25 3.33
C ILE A 380 -17.53 -16.68 2.19
N LEU A 381 -17.01 -17.38 1.18
CA LEU A 381 -17.81 -17.86 0.05
C LEU A 381 -18.90 -18.82 0.50
N THR A 382 -18.60 -19.71 1.44
CA THR A 382 -19.60 -20.64 1.99
C THR A 382 -20.70 -19.87 2.73
N LYS A 383 -20.33 -18.86 3.52
CA LYS A 383 -21.28 -18.09 4.32
C LYS A 383 -22.17 -17.15 3.49
N GLU A 384 -21.58 -16.47 2.52
CA GLU A 384 -22.25 -15.40 1.77
C GLU A 384 -22.89 -15.88 0.46
N CYS A 385 -22.41 -17.01 -0.11
CA CYS A 385 -22.94 -17.54 -1.37
C CYS A 385 -23.84 -18.76 -1.20
N ALA A 386 -23.97 -19.31 0.00
CA ALA A 386 -24.86 -20.44 0.31
C ALA A 386 -26.27 -20.02 0.79
N SER A 387 -26.56 -18.73 0.85
CA SER A 387 -27.83 -18.17 1.33
C SER A 387 -28.73 -17.68 0.19
#